data_06447fc4040ec13667334f296e5023c3
#
_entry.id   06447fc4040ec13667334f296e5023c3
#
_cell.length_a   1.000
_cell.length_b   1.000
_cell.length_c   1.000
_cell.angle_alpha   90.00
_cell.angle_beta   90.00
_cell.angle_gamma   90.00
#
_symmetry.space_group_name_H-M   'P 1'
#
loop_
_entity.id
_entity.type
_entity.pdbx_description
1 polymer ?
#
loop_
_entity_poly.entity_id
_entity_poly.type
_entity_poly.pdbx_seq_one_letter_code
_entity_poly.pdbx_strand_id
1 'polypeptide(L)'
;MSLSPRVIALLGFGEAGSAIARGLCAEGGWRGAPRPGDNAPRRVIAVDTALDEDARGTALGREARRLGVAIDGRYTAALSEADLVICAVQGEHALEAAQAAAPLLKKGAHYLDLCTVTGHMSDEDRLSIEAAGGRYIDIAVMGGFFKSGIKAPMLVAGADVEPVVAWMNANGFEAKVLGTRPGSASSVKMVRSVLIKGVEALGVEAYVTAERQGILKEVMECMGDVDQIGFAKFVGTLVQTHIVHAHRRWEEMGLVGKTLRETGVDPLMTGVIERSHRRTVDAGIAPADGKVPSLDEALAMLSEKVIRGR
;
A
#
# COMPACT_ATOMS: atom_id res chain seq x y z
N MET A 1 19.18 17.57 10.50
CA MET A 1 18.77 18.89 9.97
C MET A 1 17.31 18.81 9.57
N SER A 2 16.51 19.86 9.73
CA SER A 2 15.11 19.87 9.29
C SER A 2 15.02 19.90 7.76
N LEU A 3 14.15 19.07 7.17
CA LEU A 3 13.87 19.08 5.74
C LEU A 3 13.08 20.36 5.38
N SER A 4 13.56 21.13 4.41
CA SER A 4 12.92 22.39 3.98
C SER A 4 12.99 22.53 2.46
N PRO A 5 12.24 21.70 1.70
CA PRO A 5 12.24 21.77 0.25
C PRO A 5 11.62 23.07 -0.24
N ARG A 6 12.11 23.58 -1.38
CA ARG A 6 11.56 24.71 -2.11
C ARG A 6 10.88 24.29 -3.41
N VAL A 7 11.39 23.23 -4.02
CA VAL A 7 10.82 22.66 -5.24
C VAL A 7 10.50 21.19 -4.98
N ILE A 8 9.24 20.83 -5.22
CA ILE A 8 8.77 19.44 -5.15
C ILE A 8 8.39 19.00 -6.56
N ALA A 9 8.96 17.90 -7.02
CA ALA A 9 8.53 17.23 -8.23
C ALA A 9 7.64 16.02 -7.89
N LEU A 10 6.53 15.89 -8.59
CA LEU A 10 5.63 14.75 -8.53
C LEU A 10 5.83 13.94 -9.81
N LEU A 11 6.35 12.72 -9.69
CA LEU A 11 6.42 11.76 -10.79
C LEU A 11 5.13 10.93 -10.76
N GLY A 12 4.32 11.08 -11.81
CA GLY A 12 2.94 10.61 -11.84
C GLY A 12 1.96 11.65 -11.26
N PHE A 13 0.96 12.03 -12.08
CA PHE A 13 -0.07 12.99 -11.69
C PHE A 13 -1.49 12.39 -11.77
N GLY A 14 -1.57 11.06 -11.66
CA GLY A 14 -2.83 10.31 -11.56
C GLY A 14 -3.57 10.61 -10.24
N GLU A 15 -4.29 9.61 -9.71
CA GLU A 15 -5.05 9.74 -8.47
C GLU A 15 -4.19 10.21 -7.29
N ALA A 16 -3.06 9.53 -7.04
CA ALA A 16 -2.18 9.83 -5.91
C ALA A 16 -1.48 11.19 -6.06
N GLY A 17 -0.81 11.42 -7.19
CA GLY A 17 -0.06 12.67 -7.43
C GLY A 17 -0.96 13.90 -7.41
N SER A 18 -2.15 13.85 -8.03
CA SER A 18 -3.10 14.96 -7.99
C SER A 18 -3.68 15.19 -6.59
N ALA A 19 -3.92 14.13 -5.80
CA ALA A 19 -4.37 14.28 -4.42
C ALA A 19 -3.30 14.91 -3.52
N ILE A 20 -2.04 14.52 -3.69
CA ILE A 20 -0.90 15.13 -3.00
C ILE A 20 -0.76 16.59 -3.40
N ALA A 21 -0.83 16.90 -4.69
CA ALA A 21 -0.77 18.27 -5.19
C ALA A 21 -1.89 19.16 -4.60
N ARG A 22 -3.13 18.64 -4.54
CA ARG A 22 -4.25 19.34 -3.89
C ARG A 22 -3.93 19.72 -2.43
N GLY A 23 -3.40 18.78 -1.67
CA GLY A 23 -3.02 19.02 -0.28
C GLY A 23 -1.87 20.03 -0.13
N LEU A 24 -0.80 19.86 -0.90
CA LEU A 24 0.36 20.75 -0.86
C LEU A 24 0.05 22.18 -1.33
N CYS A 25 -0.87 22.33 -2.28
CA CYS A 25 -1.26 23.61 -2.89
C CYS A 25 -2.53 24.23 -2.29
N ALA A 26 -3.18 23.57 -1.31
CA ALA A 26 -4.34 24.10 -0.62
C ALA A 26 -4.02 25.43 0.10
N GLU A 27 -5.06 26.19 0.41
CA GLU A 27 -4.94 27.34 1.30
C GLU A 27 -4.40 26.88 2.66
N GLY A 28 -3.34 27.53 3.14
CA GLY A 28 -2.60 27.08 4.34
C GLY A 28 -1.74 25.82 4.16
N GLY A 29 -1.72 25.20 2.98
CA GLY A 29 -0.85 24.07 2.64
C GLY A 29 0.62 24.48 2.46
N TRP A 30 1.47 23.50 2.17
CA TRP A 30 2.92 23.69 2.07
C TRP A 30 3.33 24.87 1.18
N ARG A 31 2.69 25.04 0.02
CA ARG A 31 3.06 26.10 -0.94
C ARG A 31 2.64 27.50 -0.46
N GLY A 32 1.50 27.60 0.20
CA GLY A 32 0.90 28.88 0.60
C GLY A 32 1.33 29.40 1.97
N ALA A 33 2.04 28.62 2.78
CA ALA A 33 2.49 29.00 4.10
C ALA A 33 3.90 29.62 4.05
N PRO A 34 4.08 30.95 3.94
CA PRO A 34 5.39 31.57 3.95
C PRO A 34 6.07 31.32 5.30
N ARG A 35 7.35 30.96 5.29
CA ARG A 35 8.18 30.87 6.49
C ARG A 35 9.12 32.07 6.54
N PRO A 36 9.48 32.56 7.72
CA PRO A 36 10.52 33.59 7.86
C PRO A 36 11.81 33.13 7.14
N GLY A 37 12.31 33.97 6.22
CA GLY A 37 13.51 33.67 5.42
C GLY A 37 13.26 33.03 4.05
N ASP A 38 12.01 32.79 3.64
CA ASP A 38 11.69 32.35 2.27
C ASP A 38 11.87 33.51 1.26
N ASN A 39 13.00 33.53 0.57
CA ASN A 39 13.33 34.59 -0.42
C ASN A 39 12.84 34.23 -1.84
N ALA A 40 12.21 33.09 -2.07
CA ALA A 40 11.69 32.66 -3.36
C ALA A 40 10.41 31.80 -3.17
N PRO A 41 9.47 31.87 -4.14
CA PRO A 41 8.22 31.10 -4.06
C PRO A 41 8.50 29.59 -4.11
N ARG A 42 7.71 28.83 -3.36
CA ARG A 42 7.70 27.37 -3.41
C ARG A 42 6.98 26.90 -4.68
N ARG A 43 7.51 25.87 -5.30
CA ARG A 43 6.96 25.34 -6.56
C ARG A 43 6.66 23.84 -6.46
N VAL A 44 5.54 23.44 -7.06
CA VAL A 44 5.22 22.04 -7.34
C VAL A 44 5.26 21.84 -8.85
N ILE A 45 5.97 20.82 -9.29
CA ILE A 45 6.12 20.44 -10.71
C ILE A 45 5.55 19.03 -10.83
N ALA A 46 4.67 18.79 -11.80
CA ALA A 46 4.16 17.48 -12.14
C ALA A 46 4.84 16.97 -13.41
N VAL A 47 5.41 15.78 -13.35
CA VAL A 47 5.98 15.05 -14.47
C VAL A 47 5.13 13.82 -14.72
N ASP A 48 4.44 13.78 -15.85
CA ASP A 48 3.56 12.66 -16.21
C ASP A 48 3.47 12.57 -17.73
N THR A 49 3.61 11.37 -18.27
CA THR A 49 3.52 11.12 -19.72
C THR A 49 2.15 11.49 -20.31
N ALA A 50 1.10 11.52 -19.48
CA ALA A 50 -0.23 11.98 -19.85
C ALA A 50 -0.38 13.52 -19.82
N LEU A 51 0.67 14.25 -19.44
CA LEU A 51 0.71 15.71 -19.34
C LEU A 51 1.64 16.36 -20.40
N ASP A 52 1.76 15.77 -21.57
CA ASP A 52 2.44 16.36 -22.72
C ASP A 52 1.75 17.64 -23.22
N GLU A 53 2.31 18.31 -24.24
CA GLU A 53 1.80 19.60 -24.73
C GLU A 53 0.35 19.53 -25.21
N ASP A 54 -0.10 18.38 -25.71
CA ASP A 54 -1.48 18.14 -26.18
C ASP A 54 -2.45 17.90 -25.01
N ALA A 55 -1.96 17.50 -23.86
CA ALA A 55 -2.76 17.21 -22.66
C ALA A 55 -3.35 18.44 -21.96
N ARG A 56 -3.08 19.65 -22.44
CA ARG A 56 -3.60 20.90 -21.82
C ARG A 56 -5.12 20.92 -21.72
N GLY A 57 -5.83 20.22 -22.61
CA GLY A 57 -7.27 20.05 -22.60
C GLY A 57 -7.81 18.92 -21.75
N THR A 58 -6.95 18.02 -21.25
CA THR A 58 -7.35 16.88 -20.42
C THR A 58 -7.82 17.29 -19.02
N ALA A 59 -8.53 16.39 -18.32
CA ALA A 59 -8.95 16.62 -16.93
C ALA A 59 -7.76 16.85 -16.01
N LEU A 60 -6.68 16.06 -16.17
CA LEU A 60 -5.45 16.21 -15.38
C LEU A 60 -4.73 17.53 -15.66
N GLY A 61 -4.62 17.93 -16.93
CA GLY A 61 -4.00 19.21 -17.30
C GLY A 61 -4.80 20.43 -16.80
N ARG A 62 -6.14 20.36 -16.77
CA ARG A 62 -6.98 21.38 -16.16
C ARG A 62 -6.78 21.47 -14.66
N GLU A 63 -6.69 20.31 -13.99
CA GLU A 63 -6.46 20.25 -12.55
C GLU A 63 -5.09 20.81 -12.16
N ALA A 64 -4.04 20.44 -12.87
CA ALA A 64 -2.69 20.97 -12.62
C ALA A 64 -2.67 22.51 -12.74
N ARG A 65 -3.30 23.06 -13.79
CA ARG A 65 -3.43 24.53 -13.96
C ARG A 65 -4.22 25.17 -12.84
N ARG A 66 -5.37 24.59 -12.48
CA ARG A 66 -6.20 25.07 -11.35
C ARG A 66 -5.41 25.17 -10.06
N LEU A 67 -4.53 24.21 -9.82
CA LEU A 67 -3.65 24.16 -8.67
C LEU A 67 -2.39 25.03 -8.81
N GLY A 68 -2.14 25.63 -9.99
CA GLY A 68 -0.90 26.36 -10.28
C GLY A 68 0.34 25.46 -10.20
N VAL A 69 0.20 24.19 -10.55
CA VAL A 69 1.28 23.21 -10.66
C VAL A 69 1.90 23.35 -12.04
N ALA A 70 3.22 23.51 -12.11
CA ALA A 70 3.94 23.48 -13.38
C ALA A 70 3.89 22.05 -13.97
N ILE A 71 3.70 21.96 -15.28
CA ILE A 71 3.59 20.68 -15.99
C ILE A 71 4.87 20.48 -16.81
N ASP A 72 5.46 19.28 -16.68
CA ASP A 72 6.53 18.81 -17.54
C ASP A 72 6.16 17.40 -18.01
N GLY A 73 5.99 17.21 -19.31
CA GLY A 73 5.62 15.91 -19.90
C GLY A 73 6.78 14.91 -19.98
N ARG A 74 7.99 15.33 -19.64
CA ARG A 74 9.21 14.51 -19.73
C ARG A 74 10.09 14.69 -18.51
N TYR A 75 10.96 13.71 -18.29
CA TYR A 75 12.05 13.83 -17.33
C TYR A 75 13.09 14.84 -17.84
N THR A 76 12.93 16.07 -17.45
CA THR A 76 13.76 17.19 -17.92
C THR A 76 14.54 17.84 -16.78
N ALA A 77 15.15 18.98 -17.09
CA ALA A 77 15.83 19.85 -16.12
C ALA A 77 14.97 20.23 -14.90
N ALA A 78 13.64 20.09 -14.97
CA ALA A 78 12.75 20.30 -13.83
C ALA A 78 13.09 19.44 -12.61
N LEU A 79 13.55 18.20 -12.84
CA LEU A 79 14.01 17.32 -11.76
C LEU A 79 15.32 17.80 -11.13
N SER A 80 16.20 18.47 -11.88
CA SER A 80 17.46 19.00 -11.34
C SER A 80 17.27 20.18 -10.38
N GLU A 81 16.09 20.79 -10.39
CA GLU A 81 15.73 21.85 -9.46
C GLU A 81 15.05 21.31 -8.19
N ALA A 82 14.52 20.08 -8.24
CA ALA A 82 13.75 19.51 -7.13
C ALA A 82 14.64 19.17 -5.93
N ASP A 83 14.22 19.66 -4.75
CA ASP A 83 14.81 19.27 -3.46
C ASP A 83 14.17 17.98 -2.94
N LEU A 84 12.94 17.72 -3.37
CA LEU A 84 12.12 16.59 -3.00
C LEU A 84 11.39 16.06 -4.24
N VAL A 85 11.52 14.78 -4.52
CA VAL A 85 10.76 14.08 -5.55
C VAL A 85 9.79 13.14 -4.86
N ILE A 86 8.53 13.13 -5.26
CA ILE A 86 7.51 12.20 -4.79
C ILE A 86 7.07 11.37 -6.00
N CYS A 87 7.44 10.10 -6.02
CA CYS A 87 7.08 9.16 -7.07
C CYS A 87 5.79 8.44 -6.71
N ALA A 88 4.80 8.55 -7.58
CA ALA A 88 3.48 7.95 -7.43
C ALA A 88 2.97 7.39 -8.78
N VAL A 89 3.86 6.75 -9.53
CA VAL A 89 3.52 6.03 -10.76
C VAL A 89 2.95 4.64 -10.44
N GLN A 90 2.46 3.94 -11.45
CA GLN A 90 2.05 2.54 -11.30
C GLN A 90 3.28 1.68 -10.96
N GLY A 91 3.10 0.67 -10.09
CA GLY A 91 4.22 -0.13 -9.57
C GLY A 91 5.08 -0.80 -10.65
N GLU A 92 4.48 -1.18 -11.78
CA GLU A 92 5.20 -1.76 -12.92
C GLU A 92 6.16 -0.78 -13.60
N HIS A 93 5.97 0.54 -13.40
CA HIS A 93 6.83 1.60 -13.94
C HIS A 93 7.76 2.24 -12.91
N ALA A 94 7.77 1.74 -11.67
CA ALA A 94 8.54 2.35 -10.57
C ALA A 94 10.05 2.37 -10.87
N LEU A 95 10.62 1.23 -11.27
CA LEU A 95 12.04 1.11 -11.59
C LEU A 95 12.43 1.98 -12.80
N GLU A 96 11.61 1.98 -13.85
CA GLU A 96 11.83 2.84 -15.00
C GLU A 96 11.85 4.33 -14.60
N ALA A 97 10.89 4.74 -13.77
CA ALA A 97 10.80 6.11 -13.25
C ALA A 97 12.01 6.48 -12.38
N ALA A 98 12.45 5.58 -11.51
CA ALA A 98 13.64 5.80 -10.67
C ALA A 98 14.91 5.92 -11.53
N GLN A 99 15.10 5.03 -12.51
CA GLN A 99 16.24 5.05 -13.41
C GLN A 99 16.27 6.29 -14.31
N ALA A 100 15.10 6.73 -14.81
CA ALA A 100 14.99 7.94 -15.62
C ALA A 100 15.22 9.21 -14.79
N ALA A 101 14.78 9.23 -13.53
CA ALA A 101 14.96 10.36 -12.62
C ALA A 101 16.40 10.47 -12.10
N ALA A 102 17.04 9.35 -11.78
CA ALA A 102 18.33 9.29 -11.10
C ALA A 102 19.40 10.24 -11.69
N PRO A 103 19.71 10.24 -13.01
CA PRO A 103 20.74 11.10 -13.58
C PRO A 103 20.39 12.60 -13.54
N LEU A 104 19.13 12.94 -13.29
CA LEU A 104 18.64 14.31 -13.26
C LEU A 104 18.49 14.87 -11.84
N LEU A 105 18.62 14.01 -10.81
CA LEU A 105 18.41 14.42 -9.43
C LEU A 105 19.50 15.39 -8.96
N LYS A 106 19.07 16.42 -8.25
CA LYS A 106 19.98 17.25 -7.45
C LYS A 106 20.67 16.39 -6.39
N LYS A 107 21.96 16.53 -6.24
CA LYS A 107 22.71 15.78 -5.21
C LYS A 107 22.13 16.02 -3.83
N GLY A 108 21.81 14.95 -3.12
CA GLY A 108 21.17 14.97 -1.81
C GLY A 108 19.66 15.20 -1.83
N ALA A 109 19.01 15.29 -3.01
CA ALA A 109 17.56 15.35 -3.11
C ALA A 109 16.92 14.08 -2.50
N HIS A 110 15.79 14.26 -1.83
CA HIS A 110 15.02 13.14 -1.31
C HIS A 110 14.09 12.60 -2.40
N TYR A 111 14.09 11.29 -2.58
CA TYR A 111 13.18 10.56 -3.46
C TYR A 111 12.25 9.71 -2.63
N LEU A 112 11.00 10.16 -2.51
CA LEU A 112 9.93 9.50 -1.79
C LEU A 112 9.18 8.59 -2.75
N ASP A 113 9.36 7.29 -2.61
CA ASP A 113 8.70 6.31 -3.46
C ASP A 113 7.40 5.84 -2.80
N LEU A 114 6.27 6.21 -3.40
CA LEU A 114 4.92 5.80 -2.98
C LEU A 114 4.34 4.71 -3.88
N CYS A 115 5.13 4.16 -4.79
CA CYS A 115 4.69 3.13 -5.71
C CYS A 115 4.30 1.84 -4.97
N THR A 116 3.41 1.07 -5.57
CA THR A 116 3.03 -0.23 -5.00
C THR A 116 3.92 -1.30 -5.60
N VAL A 117 5.05 -1.56 -4.93
CA VAL A 117 6.10 -2.48 -5.37
C VAL A 117 6.42 -3.52 -4.31
N THR A 118 7.14 -4.58 -4.68
CA THR A 118 7.69 -5.53 -3.70
C THR A 118 8.86 -4.92 -2.96
N GLY A 119 9.22 -5.49 -1.79
CA GLY A 119 10.42 -5.03 -1.08
C GLY A 119 11.71 -5.15 -1.90
N HIS A 120 11.80 -6.14 -2.79
CA HIS A 120 12.95 -6.31 -3.71
C HIS A 120 12.99 -5.21 -4.77
N MET A 121 11.86 -4.92 -5.43
CA MET A 121 11.78 -3.81 -6.40
C MET A 121 12.12 -2.47 -5.74
N SER A 122 11.65 -2.24 -4.51
CA SER A 122 12.02 -1.05 -3.72
C SER A 122 13.55 -0.95 -3.48
N ASP A 123 14.24 -2.08 -3.29
CA ASP A 123 15.70 -2.09 -3.18
C ASP A 123 16.38 -1.77 -4.53
N GLU A 124 15.82 -2.19 -5.67
CA GLU A 124 16.36 -1.85 -7.01
C GLU A 124 16.18 -0.36 -7.31
N ASP A 125 15.01 0.21 -6.98
CA ASP A 125 14.74 1.65 -7.09
C ASP A 125 15.72 2.45 -6.23
N ARG A 126 15.93 2.02 -4.98
CA ARG A 126 16.90 2.61 -4.05
C ARG A 126 18.31 2.63 -4.61
N LEU A 127 18.78 1.50 -5.13
CA LEU A 127 20.13 1.41 -5.70
C LEU A 127 20.33 2.41 -6.84
N SER A 128 19.32 2.57 -7.70
CA SER A 128 19.38 3.54 -8.82
C SER A 128 19.48 4.99 -8.31
N ILE A 129 18.67 5.36 -7.33
CA ILE A 129 18.62 6.70 -6.77
C ILE A 129 19.87 7.04 -5.96
N GLU A 130 20.34 6.12 -5.10
CA GLU A 130 21.49 6.36 -4.23
C GLU A 130 22.82 6.40 -5.03
N ALA A 131 22.93 5.60 -6.09
CA ALA A 131 24.07 5.66 -7.00
C ALA A 131 24.25 7.03 -7.67
N ALA A 132 23.15 7.74 -7.89
CA ALA A 132 23.13 9.11 -8.41
C ALA A 132 23.33 10.19 -7.33
N GLY A 133 23.45 9.79 -6.05
CA GLY A 133 23.63 10.69 -4.92
C GLY A 133 22.34 11.26 -4.35
N GLY A 134 21.19 10.71 -4.71
CA GLY A 134 19.89 10.97 -4.08
C GLY A 134 19.73 10.22 -2.74
N ARG A 135 18.62 10.48 -2.03
CA ARG A 135 18.24 9.79 -0.78
C ARG A 135 16.90 9.12 -0.99
N TYR A 136 16.92 7.80 -1.03
CA TYR A 136 15.71 7.00 -1.24
C TYR A 136 14.93 6.77 0.05
N ILE A 137 13.60 6.95 -0.02
CA ILE A 137 12.67 6.72 1.09
C ILE A 137 11.50 5.87 0.57
N ASP A 138 11.32 4.69 1.16
CA ASP A 138 10.22 3.76 0.87
C ASP A 138 8.96 4.18 1.65
N ILE A 139 7.87 4.46 0.95
CA ILE A 139 6.61 4.89 1.54
C ILE A 139 5.45 4.00 1.08
N ALA A 140 4.80 3.36 2.02
CA ALA A 140 3.61 2.59 1.77
C ALA A 140 2.34 3.32 2.21
N VAL A 141 1.48 3.66 1.28
CA VAL A 141 0.16 4.25 1.55
C VAL A 141 -0.81 3.14 1.97
N MET A 142 -1.39 3.26 3.16
CA MET A 142 -2.32 2.30 3.74
C MET A 142 -3.77 2.72 3.46
N GLY A 143 -4.31 2.25 2.37
CA GLY A 143 -5.62 2.64 1.85
C GLY A 143 -5.48 3.38 0.52
N GLY A 144 -6.41 4.27 0.21
CA GLY A 144 -6.41 5.05 -1.03
C GLY A 144 -6.53 6.54 -0.78
N PHE A 145 -6.13 7.32 -1.75
CA PHE A 145 -6.23 8.79 -1.72
C PHE A 145 -7.65 9.30 -1.93
N PHE A 146 -8.55 8.48 -2.49
CA PHE A 146 -9.91 8.90 -2.85
C PHE A 146 -10.71 9.48 -1.67
N LYS A 147 -10.65 8.83 -0.50
CA LYS A 147 -11.39 9.30 0.69
C LYS A 147 -10.60 10.27 1.56
N SER A 148 -9.32 10.03 1.71
CA SER A 148 -8.47 10.70 2.72
C SER A 148 -7.58 11.79 2.13
N GLY A 149 -7.48 11.88 0.80
CA GLY A 149 -6.57 12.81 0.15
C GLY A 149 -5.15 12.67 0.67
N ILE A 150 -4.47 13.79 0.90
CA ILE A 150 -3.09 13.81 1.43
C ILE A 150 -2.96 13.18 2.84
N LYS A 151 -4.08 13.04 3.58
CA LYS A 151 -4.13 12.42 4.91
C LYS A 151 -4.27 10.90 4.88
N ALA A 152 -4.11 10.25 3.73
CA ALA A 152 -4.05 8.79 3.70
C ALA A 152 -2.91 8.30 4.62
N PRO A 153 -3.14 7.35 5.54
CA PRO A 153 -2.10 6.89 6.46
C PRO A 153 -0.91 6.29 5.70
N MET A 154 0.31 6.63 6.09
CA MET A 154 1.54 6.20 5.43
C MET A 154 2.53 5.60 6.40
N LEU A 155 3.16 4.49 6.00
CA LEU A 155 4.35 3.94 6.66
C LEU A 155 5.58 4.37 5.87
N VAL A 156 6.60 4.81 6.58
CA VAL A 156 7.83 5.36 5.99
C VAL A 156 9.03 4.57 6.50
N ALA A 157 9.86 4.08 5.59
CA ALA A 157 11.07 3.33 5.90
C ALA A 157 12.27 3.82 5.07
N GLY A 158 13.45 3.81 5.68
CA GLY A 158 14.70 4.23 5.04
C GLY A 158 15.68 4.84 6.02
N ALA A 159 16.84 5.23 5.55
CA ALA A 159 17.84 5.90 6.38
C ALA A 159 17.41 7.35 6.68
N ASP A 160 17.59 7.78 7.92
CA ASP A 160 17.34 9.16 8.36
C ASP A 160 15.93 9.69 8.00
N VAL A 161 14.89 8.87 8.18
CA VAL A 161 13.50 9.20 7.77
C VAL A 161 12.79 10.19 8.69
N GLU A 162 13.23 10.37 9.92
CA GLU A 162 12.59 11.23 10.92
C GLU A 162 12.38 12.67 10.44
N PRO A 163 13.36 13.35 9.81
CA PRO A 163 13.16 14.69 9.26
C PRO A 163 12.14 14.74 8.13
N VAL A 164 12.07 13.64 7.33
CA VAL A 164 11.10 13.51 6.22
C VAL A 164 9.70 13.36 6.80
N VAL A 165 9.49 12.46 7.76
CA VAL A 165 8.20 12.24 8.42
C VAL A 165 7.74 13.50 9.16
N ALA A 166 8.65 14.20 9.85
CA ALA A 166 8.33 15.46 10.51
C ALA A 166 7.86 16.52 9.50
N TRP A 167 8.54 16.64 8.36
CA TRP A 167 8.13 17.52 7.28
C TRP A 167 6.78 17.12 6.68
N MET A 168 6.57 15.84 6.41
CA MET A 168 5.31 15.32 5.87
C MET A 168 4.14 15.70 6.79
N ASN A 169 4.24 15.38 8.09
CA ASN A 169 3.19 15.65 9.06
C ASN A 169 2.93 17.14 9.25
N ALA A 170 3.98 17.97 9.23
CA ALA A 170 3.83 19.43 9.28
C ALA A 170 3.14 20.03 8.05
N ASN A 171 3.03 19.27 6.95
CA ASN A 171 2.42 19.68 5.70
C ASN A 171 1.16 18.87 5.32
N GLY A 172 0.51 18.27 6.32
CA GLY A 172 -0.82 17.69 6.20
C GLY A 172 -0.87 16.20 5.83
N PHE A 173 0.26 15.51 5.76
CA PHE A 173 0.29 14.05 5.64
C PHE A 173 0.05 13.37 7.00
N GLU A 174 -0.31 12.10 6.97
CA GLU A 174 -0.33 11.21 8.14
C GLU A 174 0.73 10.12 7.97
N ALA A 175 1.98 10.45 8.28
CA ALA A 175 3.13 9.57 8.10
C ALA A 175 3.66 9.05 9.43
N LYS A 176 4.03 7.76 9.48
CA LYS A 176 4.61 7.11 10.65
C LYS A 176 5.90 6.39 10.24
N VAL A 177 6.96 6.59 11.02
CA VAL A 177 8.21 5.83 10.86
C VAL A 177 7.95 4.35 11.14
N LEU A 178 8.30 3.48 10.20
CA LEU A 178 8.28 2.03 10.36
C LEU A 178 9.65 1.51 10.79
N GLY A 179 10.73 2.04 10.21
CA GLY A 179 12.10 1.65 10.51
C GLY A 179 13.11 2.16 9.50
N THR A 180 14.36 1.73 9.68
CA THR A 180 15.50 2.21 8.89
C THR A 180 15.77 1.39 7.62
N ARG A 181 15.14 0.22 7.47
CA ARG A 181 15.35 -0.68 6.31
C ARG A 181 14.42 -0.30 5.16
N PRO A 182 14.92 0.19 4.03
CA PRO A 182 14.15 0.38 2.81
C PRO A 182 13.48 -0.92 2.35
N GLY A 183 12.35 -0.83 1.66
CA GLY A 183 11.56 -1.99 1.22
C GLY A 183 10.68 -2.61 2.31
N SER A 184 10.85 -2.25 3.58
CA SER A 184 10.00 -2.79 4.65
C SER A 184 8.60 -2.22 4.66
N ALA A 185 8.39 -0.94 4.31
CA ALA A 185 7.06 -0.35 4.21
C ALA A 185 6.28 -0.98 3.05
N SER A 186 6.89 -1.12 1.89
CA SER A 186 6.35 -1.85 0.73
C SER A 186 6.02 -3.30 1.08
N SER A 187 6.90 -4.01 1.79
CA SER A 187 6.66 -5.39 2.23
C SER A 187 5.44 -5.50 3.14
N VAL A 188 5.28 -4.60 4.12
CA VAL A 188 4.09 -4.56 4.98
C VAL A 188 2.82 -4.36 4.16
N LYS A 189 2.83 -3.45 3.18
CA LYS A 189 1.68 -3.22 2.28
C LYS A 189 1.35 -4.46 1.46
N MET A 190 2.35 -5.15 0.91
CA MET A 190 2.15 -6.37 0.11
C MET A 190 1.50 -7.48 0.94
N VAL A 191 2.05 -7.76 2.14
CA VAL A 191 1.50 -8.80 3.02
C VAL A 191 0.09 -8.43 3.50
N ARG A 192 -0.14 -7.17 3.89
CA ARG A 192 -1.48 -6.70 4.24
C ARG A 192 -2.48 -6.88 3.10
N SER A 193 -2.04 -6.69 1.86
CA SER A 193 -2.90 -6.82 0.67
C SER A 193 -3.45 -8.24 0.48
N VAL A 194 -2.74 -9.27 0.95
CA VAL A 194 -3.23 -10.66 0.94
C VAL A 194 -4.52 -10.75 1.75
N LEU A 195 -4.53 -10.18 2.96
CA LEU A 195 -5.71 -10.21 3.83
C LEU A 195 -6.86 -9.36 3.26
N ILE A 196 -6.59 -8.11 2.88
CA ILE A 196 -7.66 -7.19 2.45
C ILE A 196 -8.34 -7.65 1.17
N LYS A 197 -7.55 -8.03 0.14
CA LYS A 197 -8.09 -8.53 -1.12
C LYS A 197 -8.64 -9.96 -1.01
N GLY A 198 -8.07 -10.76 -0.09
CA GLY A 198 -8.64 -12.06 0.25
C GLY A 198 -10.04 -11.93 0.84
N VAL A 199 -10.23 -11.04 1.82
CA VAL A 199 -11.55 -10.77 2.41
C VAL A 199 -12.53 -10.22 1.37
N GLU A 200 -12.07 -9.34 0.47
CA GLU A 200 -12.90 -8.83 -0.64
C GLU A 200 -13.41 -9.99 -1.52
N ALA A 201 -12.51 -10.87 -1.98
CA ALA A 201 -12.88 -12.00 -2.83
C ALA A 201 -13.82 -12.99 -2.12
N LEU A 202 -13.57 -13.26 -0.83
CA LEU A 202 -14.45 -14.09 0.02
C LEU A 202 -15.82 -13.44 0.22
N GLY A 203 -15.84 -12.12 0.44
CA GLY A 203 -17.08 -11.36 0.59
C GLY A 203 -17.95 -11.42 -0.66
N VAL A 204 -17.35 -11.30 -1.84
CA VAL A 204 -18.05 -11.44 -3.13
C VAL A 204 -18.71 -12.83 -3.22
N GLU A 205 -17.95 -13.91 -3.02
CA GLU A 205 -18.48 -15.28 -3.12
C GLU A 205 -19.56 -15.56 -2.07
N ALA A 206 -19.34 -15.16 -0.81
CA ALA A 206 -20.28 -15.40 0.29
C ALA A 206 -21.56 -14.59 0.13
N TYR A 207 -21.47 -13.28 -0.17
CA TYR A 207 -22.63 -12.40 -0.22
C TYR A 207 -23.47 -12.63 -1.47
N VAL A 208 -22.87 -12.94 -2.62
CA VAL A 208 -23.63 -13.37 -3.80
C VAL A 208 -24.39 -14.68 -3.54
N THR A 209 -23.79 -15.62 -2.81
CA THR A 209 -24.47 -16.87 -2.42
C THR A 209 -25.64 -16.60 -1.47
N ALA A 210 -25.42 -15.76 -0.46
CA ALA A 210 -26.44 -15.37 0.51
C ALA A 210 -27.59 -14.60 -0.14
N GLU A 211 -27.30 -13.69 -1.07
CA GLU A 211 -28.30 -12.95 -1.84
C GLU A 211 -29.16 -13.88 -2.69
N ARG A 212 -28.56 -14.85 -3.39
CA ARG A 212 -29.29 -15.86 -4.18
C ARG A 212 -30.19 -16.77 -3.32
N GLN A 213 -29.83 -16.97 -2.06
CA GLN A 213 -30.65 -17.70 -1.08
C GLN A 213 -31.68 -16.82 -0.38
N GLY A 214 -31.66 -15.50 -0.55
CA GLY A 214 -32.53 -14.56 0.14
C GLY A 214 -32.24 -14.39 1.63
N ILE A 215 -31.00 -14.68 2.07
CA ILE A 215 -30.59 -14.65 3.49
C ILE A 215 -29.40 -13.68 3.74
N LEU A 216 -29.14 -12.75 2.83
CA LEU A 216 -28.00 -11.83 2.96
C LEU A 216 -28.06 -11.01 4.26
N LYS A 217 -29.26 -10.56 4.64
CA LYS A 217 -29.42 -9.76 5.86
C LYS A 217 -29.03 -10.58 7.10
N GLU A 218 -29.50 -11.79 7.20
CA GLU A 218 -29.23 -12.70 8.32
C GLU A 218 -27.74 -13.05 8.40
N VAL A 219 -27.10 -13.28 7.25
CA VAL A 219 -25.65 -13.52 7.20
C VAL A 219 -24.89 -12.30 7.71
N MET A 220 -25.26 -11.09 7.30
CA MET A 220 -24.60 -9.86 7.78
C MET A 220 -24.82 -9.63 9.27
N GLU A 221 -26.04 -9.90 9.79
CA GLU A 221 -26.35 -9.78 11.22
C GLU A 221 -25.53 -10.79 12.05
N CYS A 222 -25.32 -12.01 11.56
CA CYS A 222 -24.50 -13.02 12.23
C CYS A 222 -23.01 -12.66 12.33
N MET A 223 -22.53 -11.64 11.59
CA MET A 223 -21.15 -11.17 11.74
C MET A 223 -20.94 -10.24 12.94
N GLY A 224 -21.99 -9.89 13.68
CA GLY A 224 -21.92 -8.94 14.80
C GLY A 224 -21.04 -9.40 15.97
N ASP A 225 -20.78 -10.69 16.14
CA ASP A 225 -19.83 -11.23 17.11
C ASP A 225 -18.38 -10.95 16.69
N VAL A 226 -18.10 -11.01 15.38
CA VAL A 226 -16.79 -10.70 14.80
C VAL A 226 -16.48 -9.21 14.88
N ASP A 227 -17.48 -8.35 14.66
CA ASP A 227 -17.34 -6.89 14.70
C ASP A 227 -16.88 -6.36 16.07
N GLN A 228 -17.14 -7.11 17.14
CA GLN A 228 -16.69 -6.76 18.50
C GLN A 228 -15.21 -7.06 18.74
N ILE A 229 -14.57 -7.81 17.85
CA ILE A 229 -13.17 -8.21 17.94
C ILE A 229 -12.38 -7.41 16.91
N GLY A 230 -11.34 -6.67 17.30
CA GLY A 230 -10.48 -5.99 16.32
C GLY A 230 -9.94 -6.97 15.28
N PHE A 231 -10.04 -6.62 13.98
CA PHE A 231 -9.74 -7.51 12.85
C PHE A 231 -8.40 -8.26 12.97
N ALA A 232 -7.31 -7.57 13.38
CA ALA A 232 -6.01 -8.20 13.54
C ALA A 232 -6.02 -9.29 14.64
N LYS A 233 -6.73 -9.07 15.74
CA LYS A 233 -6.91 -10.04 16.82
C LYS A 233 -7.73 -11.24 16.36
N PHE A 234 -8.81 -10.99 15.64
CA PHE A 234 -9.64 -12.03 15.06
C PHE A 234 -8.84 -12.96 14.13
N VAL A 235 -8.11 -12.38 13.16
CA VAL A 235 -7.25 -13.16 12.25
C VAL A 235 -6.18 -13.94 13.02
N GLY A 236 -5.55 -13.33 14.04
CA GLY A 236 -4.57 -14.01 14.89
C GLY A 236 -5.17 -15.24 15.60
N THR A 237 -6.38 -15.12 16.14
CA THR A 237 -7.09 -16.25 16.77
C THR A 237 -7.41 -17.36 15.77
N LEU A 238 -7.81 -17.01 14.54
CA LEU A 238 -8.04 -18.00 13.49
C LEU A 238 -6.77 -18.76 13.13
N VAL A 239 -5.61 -18.08 13.04
CA VAL A 239 -4.31 -18.70 12.78
C VAL A 239 -3.89 -19.63 13.92
N GLN A 240 -4.03 -19.20 15.18
CA GLN A 240 -3.72 -20.04 16.36
C GLN A 240 -4.57 -21.33 16.35
N THR A 241 -5.86 -21.21 16.10
CA THR A 241 -6.80 -22.35 16.12
C THR A 241 -6.79 -23.18 14.82
N HIS A 242 -6.11 -22.70 13.77
CA HIS A 242 -6.06 -23.39 12.47
C HIS A 242 -5.49 -24.81 12.62
N ILE A 243 -4.37 -24.97 13.32
CA ILE A 243 -3.71 -26.28 13.49
C ILE A 243 -4.62 -27.26 14.21
N VAL A 244 -5.31 -26.80 15.26
CA VAL A 244 -6.18 -27.65 16.09
C VAL A 244 -7.42 -28.09 15.33
N HIS A 245 -7.97 -27.21 14.48
CA HIS A 245 -9.26 -27.43 13.83
C HIS A 245 -9.18 -27.69 12.32
N ALA A 246 -7.98 -27.88 11.74
CA ALA A 246 -7.79 -28.02 10.31
C ALA A 246 -8.64 -29.13 9.70
N HIS A 247 -8.69 -30.32 10.36
CA HIS A 247 -9.46 -31.47 9.86
C HIS A 247 -10.97 -31.16 9.80
N ARG A 248 -11.55 -30.72 10.90
CA ARG A 248 -12.98 -30.38 10.96
C ARG A 248 -13.34 -29.27 9.96
N ARG A 249 -12.53 -28.21 9.89
CA ARG A 249 -12.75 -27.09 8.96
C ARG A 249 -12.61 -27.53 7.50
N TRP A 250 -11.72 -28.46 7.20
CA TRP A 250 -11.61 -29.05 5.85
C TRP A 250 -12.93 -29.73 5.45
N GLU A 251 -13.49 -30.59 6.31
CA GLU A 251 -14.76 -31.26 6.04
C GLU A 251 -15.92 -30.27 5.88
N GLU A 252 -16.01 -29.27 6.76
CA GLU A 252 -17.00 -28.19 6.69
C GLU A 252 -16.93 -27.43 5.36
N MET A 253 -15.71 -27.12 4.86
CA MET A 253 -15.54 -26.41 3.60
C MET A 253 -15.96 -27.24 2.38
N GLY A 254 -15.87 -28.55 2.44
CA GLY A 254 -16.44 -29.45 1.44
C GLY A 254 -17.97 -29.32 1.35
N LEU A 255 -18.66 -29.20 2.49
CA LEU A 255 -20.12 -28.97 2.54
C LEU A 255 -20.51 -27.56 2.08
N VAL A 256 -19.74 -26.55 2.47
CA VAL A 256 -19.94 -25.17 2.00
C VAL A 256 -19.82 -25.12 0.48
N GLY A 257 -18.80 -25.77 -0.11
CA GLY A 257 -18.65 -25.83 -1.56
C GLY A 257 -19.82 -26.49 -2.29
N LYS A 258 -20.49 -27.48 -1.69
CA LYS A 258 -21.73 -28.03 -2.23
C LYS A 258 -22.87 -27.02 -2.21
N THR A 259 -23.06 -26.34 -1.08
CA THR A 259 -24.08 -25.29 -0.94
C THR A 259 -23.93 -24.19 -1.99
N LEU A 260 -22.72 -23.75 -2.27
CA LEU A 260 -22.48 -22.73 -3.31
C LEU A 260 -22.90 -23.24 -4.70
N ARG A 261 -22.53 -24.48 -5.06
CA ARG A 261 -22.91 -25.07 -6.36
C ARG A 261 -24.43 -25.22 -6.50
N GLU A 262 -25.13 -25.59 -5.43
CA GLU A 262 -26.60 -25.71 -5.40
C GLU A 262 -27.28 -24.36 -5.68
N THR A 263 -26.63 -23.25 -5.35
CA THR A 263 -27.10 -21.89 -5.66
C THR A 263 -26.60 -21.34 -6.99
N GLY A 264 -25.88 -22.16 -7.76
CA GLY A 264 -25.27 -21.77 -9.03
C GLY A 264 -24.05 -20.85 -8.92
N VAL A 265 -23.40 -20.81 -7.74
CA VAL A 265 -22.14 -20.08 -7.53
C VAL A 265 -20.96 -21.05 -7.68
N ASP A 266 -19.98 -20.68 -8.49
CA ASP A 266 -18.71 -21.43 -8.56
C ASP A 266 -17.90 -21.19 -7.27
N PRO A 267 -17.57 -22.25 -6.49
CA PRO A 267 -16.88 -22.13 -5.20
C PRO A 267 -15.36 -21.97 -5.39
N LEU A 268 -14.92 -20.95 -6.09
CA LEU A 268 -13.49 -20.71 -6.39
C LEU A 268 -12.67 -20.50 -5.11
N MET A 269 -13.06 -19.53 -4.29
CA MET A 269 -12.37 -19.19 -3.03
C MET A 269 -12.59 -20.30 -2.00
N THR A 270 -13.82 -20.77 -1.85
CA THR A 270 -14.17 -21.90 -0.96
C THR A 270 -13.33 -23.14 -1.27
N GLY A 271 -13.14 -23.50 -2.55
CA GLY A 271 -12.30 -24.62 -2.96
C GLY A 271 -10.81 -24.41 -2.65
N VAL A 272 -10.30 -23.17 -2.71
CA VAL A 272 -8.92 -22.87 -2.29
C VAL A 272 -8.78 -23.00 -0.77
N ILE A 273 -9.77 -22.56 0.00
CA ILE A 273 -9.77 -22.69 1.47
C ILE A 273 -9.79 -24.16 1.88
N GLU A 274 -10.65 -24.98 1.26
CA GLU A 274 -10.69 -26.43 1.47
C GLU A 274 -9.30 -27.06 1.28
N ARG A 275 -8.65 -26.77 0.15
CA ARG A 275 -7.27 -27.24 -0.13
C ARG A 275 -6.24 -26.73 0.88
N SER A 276 -6.39 -25.51 1.36
CA SER A 276 -5.49 -24.95 2.37
C SER A 276 -5.59 -25.72 3.69
N HIS A 277 -6.80 -26.02 4.16
CA HIS A 277 -7.00 -26.83 5.35
C HIS A 277 -6.50 -28.27 5.14
N ARG A 278 -6.79 -28.88 4.00
CA ARG A 278 -6.30 -30.21 3.62
C ARG A 278 -4.78 -30.31 3.68
N ARG A 279 -4.08 -29.31 3.14
CA ARG A 279 -2.60 -29.27 3.19
C ARG A 279 -2.08 -29.31 4.64
N THR A 280 -2.75 -28.64 5.57
CA THR A 280 -2.38 -28.67 6.99
C THR A 280 -2.65 -30.03 7.62
N VAL A 281 -3.76 -30.68 7.28
CA VAL A 281 -4.07 -32.06 7.68
C VAL A 281 -3.02 -33.03 7.19
N ASP A 282 -2.68 -32.97 5.89
CA ASP A 282 -1.70 -33.85 5.26
C ASP A 282 -0.28 -33.68 5.81
N ALA A 283 0.04 -32.49 6.35
CA ALA A 283 1.32 -32.24 7.02
C ALA A 283 1.43 -32.93 8.40
N GLY A 284 0.33 -33.45 8.94
CA GLY A 284 0.32 -34.22 10.19
C GLY A 284 0.76 -33.43 11.41
N ILE A 285 0.58 -32.09 11.42
CA ILE A 285 0.96 -31.27 12.55
C ILE A 285 -0.15 -31.20 13.60
N ALA A 286 0.25 -31.35 14.86
CA ALA A 286 -0.64 -31.18 16.01
C ALA A 286 0.12 -30.46 17.13
N PRO A 287 -0.56 -29.65 17.96
CA PRO A 287 0.06 -29.09 19.16
C PRO A 287 0.46 -30.21 20.14
N ALA A 288 1.59 -30.04 20.83
CA ALA A 288 2.15 -31.07 21.70
C ALA A 288 1.17 -31.56 22.79
N ASP A 289 0.37 -30.66 23.34
CA ASP A 289 -0.57 -30.95 24.44
C ASP A 289 -2.05 -30.90 24.04
N GLY A 290 -2.36 -30.89 22.72
CA GLY A 290 -3.73 -30.69 22.24
C GLY A 290 -4.33 -29.32 22.56
N LYS A 291 -3.53 -28.38 23.09
CA LYS A 291 -3.94 -27.02 23.43
C LYS A 291 -3.76 -26.09 22.22
N VAL A 292 -4.50 -24.99 22.22
CA VAL A 292 -4.31 -23.94 21.22
C VAL A 292 -2.94 -23.29 21.47
N PRO A 293 -2.02 -23.30 20.47
CA PRO A 293 -0.70 -22.69 20.61
C PRO A 293 -0.80 -21.15 20.64
N SER A 294 0.25 -20.50 21.12
CA SER A 294 0.42 -19.05 20.90
C SER A 294 0.54 -18.73 19.39
N LEU A 295 0.36 -17.47 19.03
CA LEU A 295 0.48 -17.07 17.63
C LEU A 295 1.87 -17.36 17.06
N ASP A 296 2.92 -17.09 17.81
CA ASP A 296 4.31 -17.33 17.38
C ASP A 296 4.61 -18.81 17.18
N GLU A 297 4.13 -19.68 18.08
CA GLU A 297 4.25 -21.13 17.95
C GLU A 297 3.48 -21.65 16.73
N ALA A 298 2.25 -21.18 16.53
CA ALA A 298 1.45 -21.56 15.36
C ALA A 298 2.13 -21.15 14.05
N LEU A 299 2.64 -19.93 13.97
CA LEU A 299 3.36 -19.43 12.80
C LEU A 299 4.64 -20.22 12.52
N ALA A 300 5.43 -20.56 13.57
CA ALA A 300 6.62 -21.38 13.43
C ALA A 300 6.28 -22.76 12.86
N MET A 301 5.27 -23.45 13.42
CA MET A 301 4.84 -24.77 12.97
C MET A 301 4.32 -24.75 11.53
N LEU A 302 3.51 -23.75 11.16
CA LEU A 302 2.95 -23.60 9.82
C LEU A 302 4.05 -23.27 8.79
N SER A 303 4.96 -22.37 9.13
CA SER A 303 6.07 -21.99 8.25
C SER A 303 7.02 -23.16 7.99
N GLU A 304 7.36 -23.93 9.03
CA GLU A 304 8.30 -25.05 8.90
C GLU A 304 7.72 -26.24 8.15
N LYS A 305 6.45 -26.60 8.43
CA LYS A 305 5.91 -27.89 8.01
C LYS A 305 4.85 -27.81 6.91
N VAL A 306 4.15 -26.69 6.78
CA VAL A 306 3.00 -26.56 5.85
C VAL A 306 3.29 -25.61 4.70
N ILE A 307 3.80 -24.40 4.98
CA ILE A 307 3.98 -23.33 3.99
C ILE A 307 5.46 -23.24 3.62
N ARG A 308 5.98 -24.27 2.99
CA ARG A 308 7.36 -24.23 2.47
C ARG A 308 7.37 -23.59 1.09
N GLY A 309 8.30 -22.63 0.88
CA GLY A 309 8.71 -22.25 -0.47
C GLY A 309 9.38 -23.41 -1.19
N ARG A 310 9.21 -23.51 -2.48
CA ARG A 310 9.96 -24.46 -3.33
C ARG A 310 11.36 -23.91 -3.57
#